data_ed952b7c5e5e5edfde575f989f8e1d19
#
_entry.id   ed952b7c5e5e5edfde575f989f8e1d19
#
_cell.length_a   1.000
_cell.length_b   1.000
_cell.length_c   1.000
_cell.angle_alpha   90.00
_cell.angle_beta   90.00
_cell.angle_gamma   90.00
#
_symmetry.space_group_name_H-M   'P 1'
#
loop_
_entity.id
_entity.type
_entity.pdbx_description
1 polymer ?
#
loop_
_entity_poly.entity_id
_entity_poly.type
_entity_poly.pdbx_seq_one_letter_code
_entity_poly.pdbx_strand_id
1 'polypeptide(L)' 'LIKIYIMSNGTVKFFNSSKGFGFIVPDDGDKDVFVHANGLIDEINEGDKVSFEIEESPKGLNALNVKVI' A
#
# COMPACT_ATOMS: atom_id res chain seq x y z
N LEU A 1 10.47 20.33 -3.86
CA LEU A 1 9.78 19.10 -4.26
C LEU A 1 8.56 18.90 -3.42
N ILE A 2 7.42 18.76 -4.07
CA ILE A 2 6.16 18.55 -3.40
C ILE A 2 5.78 17.09 -3.54
N LYS A 3 5.64 16.41 -2.40
CA LYS A 3 5.09 15.07 -2.37
C LYS A 3 3.62 15.18 -2.04
N ILE A 4 2.79 14.55 -2.86
CA ILE A 4 1.37 14.55 -2.63
C ILE A 4 1.01 13.22 -1.99
N TYR A 5 0.44 13.29 -0.79
CA TYR A 5 -0.03 12.11 -0.07
C TYR A 5 -1.55 12.09 -0.12
N ILE A 6 -2.09 11.03 -0.68
CA ILE A 6 -3.53 10.83 -0.78
C ILE A 6 -3.89 9.63 0.08
N MET A 7 -4.78 9.84 1.04
CA MET A 7 -5.29 8.74 1.86
C MET A 7 -6.24 7.90 1.01
N SER A 8 -6.09 6.60 1.10
CA SER A 8 -6.89 5.68 0.33
C SER A 8 -7.14 4.41 1.13
N ASN A 9 -8.15 3.66 0.73
CA ASN A 9 -8.44 2.34 1.31
C ASN A 9 -8.34 1.31 0.22
N GLY A 10 -8.01 0.08 0.61
CA GLY A 10 -7.92 -1.00 -0.35
C GLY A 10 -7.83 -2.34 0.33
N THR A 11 -7.56 -3.36 -0.48
CA THR A 11 -7.44 -4.73 -0.01
C THR A 11 -6.07 -5.25 -0.41
N VAL A 12 -5.39 -5.91 0.51
CA VAL A 12 -4.09 -6.50 0.23
C VAL A 12 -4.27 -7.64 -0.77
N LYS A 13 -3.65 -7.49 -1.93
CA LYS A 13 -3.69 -8.52 -2.97
C LYS A 13 -2.79 -9.68 -2.59
N PHE A 14 -1.58 -9.36 -2.15
CA PHE A 14 -0.67 -10.33 -1.53
C PHE A 14 0.42 -9.56 -0.82
N PHE A 15 1.08 -10.23 0.11
CA PHE A 15 2.26 -9.68 0.74
C PHE A 15 3.24 -10.81 1.03
N ASN A 16 4.48 -10.65 0.57
CA ASN A 16 5.53 -11.63 0.80
C ASN A 16 6.42 -11.13 1.94
N SER A 17 6.20 -11.67 3.13
CA SER A 17 6.92 -11.23 4.32
C SER A 17 8.41 -11.57 4.26
N SER A 18 8.77 -12.62 3.54
CA SER A 18 10.18 -13.00 3.41
C SER A 18 10.96 -11.99 2.59
N LYS A 19 10.34 -11.44 1.55
CA LYS A 19 10.96 -10.44 0.69
C LYS A 19 10.61 -9.02 1.08
N GLY A 20 9.59 -8.86 1.92
CA GLY A 20 9.23 -7.55 2.44
C GLY A 20 8.48 -6.65 1.47
N PHE A 21 7.68 -7.22 0.57
CA PHE A 21 6.88 -6.39 -0.33
C PHE A 21 5.58 -7.07 -0.71
N GLY A 22 4.66 -6.29 -1.24
CA GLY A 22 3.40 -6.79 -1.74
C GLY A 22 2.68 -5.73 -2.54
N PHE A 23 1.40 -5.99 -2.81
CA PHE A 23 0.55 -5.06 -3.55
C PHE A 23 -0.81 -4.92 -2.89
N ILE A 24 -1.36 -3.72 -3.00
CA ILE A 24 -2.68 -3.40 -2.48
C ILE A 24 -3.54 -2.97 -3.67
N VAL A 25 -4.75 -3.50 -3.74
CA VAL A 25 -5.73 -3.09 -4.74
C VAL A 25 -6.61 -2.00 -4.13
N PRO A 26 -6.51 -0.77 -4.63
CA PRO A 26 -7.34 0.33 -4.10
C PRO A 26 -8.83 0.05 -4.33
N ASP A 27 -9.65 0.51 -3.39
CA ASP A 27 -11.10 0.32 -3.50
C ASP A 27 -11.70 1.06 -4.69
N ASP A 28 -11.05 2.12 -5.15
CA ASP A 28 -11.54 2.88 -6.30
C ASP A 28 -11.25 2.20 -7.64
N GLY A 29 -10.67 1.01 -7.60
CA GLY A 29 -10.48 0.21 -8.80
C GLY A 29 -9.32 0.65 -9.69
N ASP A 30 -8.47 1.50 -9.19
CA ASP A 30 -7.33 1.98 -9.94
C ASP A 30 -6.19 0.94 -9.93
N LYS A 31 -5.02 1.34 -10.34
CA LYS A 31 -3.85 0.46 -10.45
C LYS A 31 -3.42 -0.07 -9.10
N ASP A 32 -2.86 -1.27 -9.08
CA ASP A 32 -2.28 -1.83 -7.87
C ASP A 32 -1.20 -0.90 -7.34
N VAL A 33 -1.15 -0.80 -6.01
CA VAL A 33 -0.17 0.05 -5.33
C VAL A 33 0.87 -0.84 -4.68
N PHE A 34 2.14 -0.56 -4.97
CA PHE A 34 3.24 -1.30 -4.37
C PHE A 34 3.38 -0.93 -2.89
N VAL A 35 3.62 -1.93 -2.03
CA VAL A 35 3.87 -1.69 -0.62
C VAL A 35 5.15 -2.42 -0.20
N HIS A 36 5.99 -1.72 0.53
CA HIS A 36 7.22 -2.28 1.10
C HIS A 36 7.05 -2.39 2.61
N ALA A 37 7.72 -3.37 3.22
CA ALA A 37 7.61 -3.59 4.66
C ALA A 37 7.89 -2.31 5.46
N ASN A 38 8.78 -1.46 4.97
CA ASN A 38 9.10 -0.20 5.65
C ASN A 38 7.93 0.79 5.66
N GLY A 39 6.94 0.58 4.80
CA GLY A 39 5.76 1.45 4.76
C GLY A 39 4.60 0.96 5.60
N LEU A 40 4.78 -0.13 6.34
CA LEU A 40 3.71 -0.70 7.15
C LEU A 40 3.73 -0.14 8.56
N ILE A 41 2.54 0.19 9.07
CA ILE A 41 2.36 0.47 10.49
C ILE A 41 1.95 -0.82 11.18
N ASP A 42 1.07 -1.59 10.54
CA ASP A 42 0.62 -2.89 11.04
C ASP A 42 1.09 -4.00 10.11
N GLU A 43 1.21 -5.21 10.64
CA GLU A 43 1.40 -6.38 9.80
C GLU A 43 0.17 -6.61 8.96
N ILE A 44 0.37 -6.93 7.69
CA ILE A 44 -0.74 -7.16 6.78
C ILE A 44 -0.65 -8.55 6.17
N ASN A 45 -1.80 -9.07 5.79
CA ASN A 45 -1.92 -10.37 5.14
C ASN A 45 -2.82 -10.25 3.93
N GLU A 46 -2.71 -11.22 3.04
CA GLU A 46 -3.57 -11.28 1.86
C GLU A 46 -5.04 -11.19 2.28
N GLY A 47 -5.77 -10.33 1.60
CA GLY A 47 -7.19 -10.16 1.86
C GLY A 47 -7.55 -9.13 2.93
N ASP A 48 -6.57 -8.62 3.66
CA ASP A 48 -6.84 -7.61 4.68
C ASP A 48 -7.28 -6.29 4.06
N LYS A 49 -8.27 -5.66 4.71
CA LYS A 49 -8.65 -4.30 4.34
C LYS A 49 -7.73 -3.34 5.07
N VAL A 50 -7.19 -2.40 4.35
CA VAL A 50 -6.20 -1.47 4.88
C VAL A 50 -6.49 -0.05 4.45
N SER A 51 -6.00 0.90 5.24
CA SER A 51 -5.91 2.30 4.83
C SER A 51 -4.45 2.63 4.66
N PHE A 52 -4.16 3.52 3.74
CA PHE A 52 -2.78 3.85 3.43
C PHE A 52 -2.70 5.20 2.72
N GLU A 53 -1.50 5.75 2.69
CA GLU A 53 -1.21 6.96 1.92
C GLU A 53 -0.52 6.54 0.63
N ILE A 54 -0.84 7.23 -0.45
CA ILE A 54 -0.23 6.96 -1.75
C ILE A 54 0.85 8.00 -2.00
N GLU A 55 2.04 7.53 -2.32
CA GLU A 55 3.15 8.39 -2.73
C GLU A 55 3.48 8.08 -4.16
N GLU A 56 3.51 9.10 -5.00
CA GLU A 56 3.94 8.92 -6.38
C GLU A 56 5.46 8.91 -6.45
N SER A 57 5.99 8.01 -7.27
CA SER A 57 7.41 7.94 -7.53
C SER A 57 7.63 7.72 -9.02
N PRO A 58 8.86 7.93 -9.53
CA PRO A 58 9.14 7.66 -10.93
C PRO A 58 8.85 6.22 -11.36
N LYS A 59 8.85 5.30 -10.41
CA LYS A 59 8.58 3.88 -10.68
C LYS A 59 7.12 3.50 -10.55
N GLY A 60 6.28 4.43 -10.09
CA GLY A 60 4.86 4.17 -9.90
C GLY A 60 4.38 4.59 -8.53
N LEU A 61 3.27 3.99 -8.09
CA LEU A 61 2.65 4.34 -6.83
C LEU A 61 3.12 3.44 -5.70
N ASN A 62 3.44 4.04 -4.57
CA ASN A 62 3.83 3.32 -3.35
C ASN A 62 2.84 3.59 -2.24
N ALA A 63 2.60 2.59 -1.40
CA ALA A 63 1.77 2.76 -0.22
C ALA A 63 2.64 3.02 1.00
N LEU A 64 2.24 3.98 1.80
CA LEU A 64 2.94 4.36 3.04
C LEU A 64 1.95 4.36 4.19
N ASN A 65 2.47 4.15 5.39
CA ASN A 65 1.68 4.21 6.62
C ASN A 65 0.45 3.30 6.52
N VAL A 66 0.68 2.07 6.09
CA VAL A 66 -0.38 1.10 5.86
C VAL A 66 -0.87 0.56 7.19
N LYS A 67 -2.18 0.65 7.42
CA LYS A 67 -2.83 0.17 8.63
C LYS A 67 -3.97 -0.75 8.27
N VAL A 68 -4.18 -1.78 9.09
CA VAL A 68 -5.36 -2.63 8.96
C VAL A 68 -6.55 -1.89 9.54
N ILE A 69 -7.64 -1.88 8.78
CA ILE A 69 -8.86 -1.21 9.21
C ILE A 69 -9.69 -2.14 10.08
#